data_e78411528e17b18522a8d42125d1409b
#
_entry.id   e78411528e17b18522a8d42125d1409b
#
_cell.length_a   1.000
_cell.length_b   1.000
_cell.length_c   1.000
_cell.angle_alpha   90.00
_cell.angle_beta   90.00
_cell.angle_gamma   90.00
#
_symmetry.space_group_name_H-M   'P 1'
#
loop_
_entity.id
_entity.type
_entity.pdbx_description
1 polymer ?
#
loop_
_entity_poly.entity_id
_entity_poly.type
_entity_poly.pdbx_seq_one_letter_code
_entity_poly.pdbx_strand_id
1 'polypeptide(L)'
;KWLDNRKECKLKVIPCSNYRHSKSVKLQVPPSPNLPNMKSIYLYPSTCFFEGTIISLGRGTDKPFQIYGHPDMKNCSFSFTPKSIPGAKNPPLLGKKCLGKDISNVSNKIIKKQGINLEYIIDAYNNMNIGESFFTNFFDKLAGCKYIREMIINGASASEIKATWKEDVAKFKK
;
A
#
# COMPACT_ATOMS: atom_id res chain seq x y z
N LYS A 1 18.59 17.25 -5.68
CA LYS A 1 19.53 16.10 -5.73
C LYS A 1 19.40 15.27 -7.01
N TRP A 2 18.20 15.09 -7.56
CA TRP A 2 17.98 14.33 -8.82
C TRP A 2 18.07 15.19 -10.08
N LEU A 3 18.25 16.49 -9.91
CA LEU A 3 18.26 17.49 -10.99
C LEU A 3 19.63 18.14 -11.18
N ASP A 4 20.69 17.58 -10.61
CA ASP A 4 22.04 18.20 -10.57
C ASP A 4 22.58 18.56 -11.96
N ASN A 5 22.17 17.87 -13.02
CA ASN A 5 22.58 18.13 -14.39
C ASN A 5 21.46 18.76 -15.27
N ARG A 6 20.40 19.27 -14.69
CA ARG A 6 19.28 19.87 -15.42
C ARG A 6 19.29 21.39 -15.28
N LYS A 7 18.72 22.07 -16.27
CA LYS A 7 18.53 23.53 -16.22
C LYS A 7 17.75 23.89 -14.94
N GLU A 8 18.23 24.87 -14.22
CA GLU A 8 17.55 25.41 -13.05
C GLU A 8 16.14 25.88 -13.45
N CYS A 9 15.15 25.46 -12.66
CA CYS A 9 13.79 25.98 -12.82
C CYS A 9 13.56 27.15 -11.85
N LYS A 10 12.80 28.15 -12.30
CA LYS A 10 12.34 29.23 -11.40
C LYS A 10 11.28 28.67 -10.44
N LEU A 11 11.69 28.27 -9.24
CA LEU A 11 10.82 27.72 -8.22
C LEU A 11 10.41 28.79 -7.21
N LYS A 12 9.09 28.97 -7.01
CA LYS A 12 8.53 29.76 -5.92
C LYS A 12 7.79 28.83 -4.96
N VAL A 13 8.29 28.70 -3.74
CA VAL A 13 7.66 27.93 -2.67
C VAL A 13 6.76 28.85 -1.85
N ILE A 14 5.49 28.49 -1.71
CA ILE A 14 4.54 29.18 -0.83
C ILE A 14 4.36 28.30 0.41
N PRO A 15 4.91 28.72 1.57
CA PRO A 15 4.79 27.91 2.79
C PRO A 15 3.36 27.94 3.35
N CYS A 16 2.91 26.82 3.89
CA CYS A 16 1.65 26.76 4.62
C CYS A 16 1.82 27.40 6.01
N SER A 17 0.92 28.30 6.39
CA SER A 17 0.88 28.86 7.74
C SER A 17 0.49 27.77 8.76
N ASN A 18 1.09 27.84 9.96
CA ASN A 18 0.80 26.93 11.07
C ASN A 18 1.09 25.44 10.81
N TYR A 19 1.86 25.11 9.77
CA TYR A 19 2.26 23.75 9.43
C TYR A 19 3.78 23.57 9.56
N ARG A 20 4.18 22.40 10.06
CA ARG A 20 5.57 21.91 10.08
C ARG A 20 5.57 20.42 9.74
N HIS A 21 6.60 19.92 9.05
CA HIS A 21 6.72 18.51 8.69
C HIS A 21 6.68 17.56 9.90
N SER A 22 7.12 18.00 11.06
CA SER A 22 7.04 17.24 12.32
C SER A 22 5.64 17.16 12.93
N LYS A 23 4.69 18.00 12.46
CA LYS A 23 3.34 18.06 13.02
C LYS A 23 2.43 17.06 12.32
N SER A 24 1.82 16.16 13.08
CA SER A 24 0.78 15.28 12.57
C SER A 24 -0.53 16.07 12.39
N VAL A 25 -1.07 16.05 11.18
CA VAL A 25 -2.32 16.74 10.84
C VAL A 25 -3.39 15.71 10.49
N LYS A 26 -4.60 15.90 11.04
CA LYS A 26 -5.79 15.19 10.61
C LYS A 26 -6.40 15.92 9.42
N LEU A 27 -6.52 15.24 8.28
CA LEU A 27 -7.18 15.82 7.12
C LEU A 27 -8.68 16.01 7.40
N GLN A 28 -9.21 17.18 7.08
CA GLN A 28 -10.64 17.48 7.20
C GLN A 28 -11.43 16.94 5.99
N VAL A 29 -10.79 16.92 4.82
CA VAL A 29 -11.37 16.44 3.57
C VAL A 29 -10.60 15.18 3.13
N PRO A 30 -11.28 14.08 2.81
CA PRO A 30 -10.64 12.90 2.24
C PRO A 30 -9.92 13.24 0.93
N PRO A 31 -8.66 12.81 0.75
CA PRO A 31 -7.89 13.10 -0.48
C PRO A 31 -8.42 12.33 -1.71
N SER A 32 -9.17 11.26 -1.48
CA SER A 32 -9.75 10.42 -2.51
C SER A 32 -11.00 9.70 -1.98
N PRO A 33 -12.00 9.39 -2.81
CA PRO A 33 -13.11 8.52 -2.42
C PRO A 33 -12.65 7.14 -1.91
N ASN A 34 -11.49 6.65 -2.37
CA ASN A 34 -10.90 5.40 -1.90
C ASN A 34 -9.96 5.57 -0.68
N LEU A 35 -9.77 6.78 -0.20
CA LEU A 35 -9.05 7.07 1.05
C LEU A 35 -9.96 7.88 1.97
N PRO A 36 -11.09 7.32 2.44
CA PRO A 36 -12.17 8.06 3.08
C PRO A 36 -11.84 8.51 4.51
N ASN A 37 -10.81 7.97 5.12
CA ASN A 37 -10.45 8.24 6.51
C ASN A 37 -8.94 8.15 6.75
N MET A 38 -8.51 8.65 7.91
CA MET A 38 -7.08 8.65 8.28
C MET A 38 -6.48 7.24 8.38
N LYS A 39 -7.27 6.21 8.65
CA LYS A 39 -6.82 4.82 8.72
C LYS A 39 -6.36 4.34 7.34
N SER A 40 -7.18 4.52 6.31
CA SER A 40 -6.82 4.18 4.94
C SER A 40 -5.59 4.95 4.47
N ILE A 41 -5.48 6.24 4.82
CA ILE A 41 -4.32 7.08 4.48
C ILE A 41 -3.04 6.53 5.12
N TYR A 42 -3.07 6.13 6.39
CA TYR A 42 -1.89 5.60 7.07
C TYR A 42 -1.50 4.19 6.58
N LEU A 43 -2.47 3.37 6.19
CA LEU A 43 -2.22 2.04 5.64
C LEU A 43 -1.80 2.08 4.16
N TYR A 44 -2.19 3.12 3.43
CA TYR A 44 -1.96 3.24 1.99
C TYR A 44 -0.51 2.94 1.56
N PRO A 45 0.55 3.47 2.20
CA PRO A 45 1.93 3.20 1.79
C PRO A 45 2.32 1.71 1.81
N SER A 46 1.62 0.91 2.62
CA SER A 46 1.84 -0.54 2.71
C SER A 46 0.90 -1.34 1.82
N THR A 47 -0.34 -0.86 1.64
CA THR A 47 -1.39 -1.60 0.94
C THR A 47 -1.51 -1.23 -0.53
N CYS A 48 -0.95 -0.11 -0.98
CA CYS A 48 -0.94 0.26 -2.40
C CYS A 48 -0.23 -0.77 -3.30
N PHE A 49 0.72 -1.54 -2.77
CA PHE A 49 1.39 -2.62 -3.50
C PHE A 49 0.42 -3.69 -4.02
N PHE A 50 -0.71 -3.90 -3.36
CA PHE A 50 -1.75 -4.81 -3.85
C PHE A 50 -2.36 -4.39 -5.19
N GLU A 51 -2.27 -3.12 -5.59
CA GLU A 51 -2.71 -2.69 -6.92
C GLU A 51 -1.89 -3.32 -8.05
N GLY A 52 -0.70 -3.82 -7.73
CA GLY A 52 0.16 -4.61 -8.62
C GLY A 52 -0.03 -6.12 -8.49
N THR A 53 -1.13 -6.59 -7.92
CA THR A 53 -1.42 -8.01 -7.70
C THR A 53 -2.85 -8.34 -8.11
N ILE A 54 -3.23 -9.61 -7.98
CA ILE A 54 -4.60 -10.07 -8.23
C ILE A 54 -5.51 -9.88 -7.01
N ILE A 55 -4.99 -9.38 -5.87
CA ILE A 55 -5.71 -9.22 -4.61
C ILE A 55 -6.60 -7.97 -4.64
N SER A 56 -7.83 -8.10 -4.16
CA SER A 56 -8.67 -6.95 -3.84
C SER A 56 -8.19 -6.29 -2.55
N LEU A 57 -8.03 -4.98 -2.56
CA LEU A 57 -7.67 -4.17 -1.39
C LEU A 57 -8.86 -3.39 -0.81
N GLY A 58 -10.05 -3.97 -0.94
CA GLY A 58 -11.27 -3.45 -0.34
C GLY A 58 -11.91 -2.27 -1.09
N ARG A 59 -11.44 -1.90 -2.29
CA ARG A 59 -12.17 -0.95 -3.14
C ARG A 59 -13.54 -1.53 -3.47
N GLY A 60 -14.59 -0.70 -3.41
CA GLY A 60 -15.96 -1.17 -3.54
C GLY A 60 -16.56 -1.68 -2.22
N THR A 61 -15.92 -1.39 -1.08
CA THR A 61 -16.44 -1.62 0.28
C THR A 61 -16.34 -0.33 1.11
N ASP A 62 -16.80 -0.37 2.35
CA ASP A 62 -16.64 0.68 3.35
C ASP A 62 -15.22 0.80 3.93
N LYS A 63 -14.34 -0.16 3.62
CA LYS A 63 -12.96 -0.26 4.16
C LYS A 63 -11.87 -0.33 3.08
N PRO A 64 -11.86 0.58 2.07
CA PRO A 64 -10.81 0.56 1.05
C PRO A 64 -9.43 0.79 1.69
N PHE A 65 -8.42 0.05 1.23
CA PHE A 65 -7.04 0.05 1.75
C PHE A 65 -6.90 -0.35 3.23
N GLN A 66 -7.95 -0.93 3.83
CA GLN A 66 -7.97 -1.38 5.22
C GLN A 66 -8.27 -2.88 5.34
N ILE A 67 -8.62 -3.51 4.23
CA ILE A 67 -8.86 -4.95 4.08
C ILE A 67 -8.22 -5.42 2.78
N TYR A 68 -7.84 -6.69 2.72
CA TYR A 68 -7.36 -7.30 1.48
C TYR A 68 -7.78 -8.77 1.40
N GLY A 69 -7.93 -9.29 0.19
CA GLY A 69 -8.31 -10.69 -0.01
C GLY A 69 -8.59 -11.07 -1.44
N HIS A 70 -8.83 -12.37 -1.63
CA HIS A 70 -9.14 -13.00 -2.90
C HIS A 70 -10.12 -14.17 -2.67
N PRO A 71 -10.94 -14.58 -3.66
CA PRO A 71 -11.82 -15.75 -3.50
C PRO A 71 -11.06 -17.03 -3.11
N ASP A 72 -9.86 -17.23 -3.64
CA ASP A 72 -9.04 -18.42 -3.43
C ASP A 72 -8.03 -18.30 -2.28
N MET A 73 -8.04 -17.19 -1.54
CA MET A 73 -7.12 -16.99 -0.42
C MET A 73 -7.44 -17.94 0.72
N LYS A 74 -6.43 -18.65 1.24
CA LYS A 74 -6.58 -19.67 2.28
C LYS A 74 -6.31 -19.09 3.68
N ASN A 75 -6.66 -19.86 4.70
CA ASN A 75 -6.37 -19.55 6.10
C ASN A 75 -6.88 -18.18 6.58
N CYS A 76 -8.07 -17.77 6.11
CA CYS A 76 -8.68 -16.50 6.41
C CYS A 76 -10.04 -16.70 7.07
N SER A 77 -10.28 -15.99 8.18
CA SER A 77 -11.59 -15.97 8.88
C SER A 77 -12.48 -14.80 8.49
N PHE A 78 -11.93 -13.78 7.83
CA PHE A 78 -12.65 -12.59 7.37
C PHE A 78 -13.06 -12.74 5.91
N SER A 79 -14.23 -12.21 5.56
CA SER A 79 -14.69 -12.18 4.17
C SER A 79 -15.40 -10.87 3.84
N PHE A 80 -15.33 -10.48 2.57
CA PHE A 80 -16.01 -9.31 2.02
C PHE A 80 -16.34 -9.51 0.54
N THR A 81 -17.25 -8.70 0.02
CA THR A 81 -17.62 -8.73 -1.40
C THR A 81 -17.58 -7.30 -1.95
N PRO A 82 -16.65 -6.98 -2.87
CA PRO A 82 -16.62 -5.69 -3.53
C PRO A 82 -17.92 -5.43 -4.31
N LYS A 83 -18.47 -4.23 -4.17
CA LYS A 83 -19.67 -3.77 -4.86
C LYS A 83 -19.37 -2.52 -5.67
N SER A 84 -20.18 -2.24 -6.68
CA SER A 84 -20.13 -0.96 -7.39
C SER A 84 -20.66 0.15 -6.48
N ILE A 85 -19.80 1.13 -6.18
CA ILE A 85 -20.13 2.28 -5.33
C ILE A 85 -19.58 3.57 -5.96
N PRO A 86 -20.06 4.75 -5.55
CA PRO A 86 -19.45 6.02 -5.95
C PRO A 86 -17.96 6.01 -5.62
N GLY A 87 -17.11 6.36 -6.61
CA GLY A 87 -15.64 6.32 -6.46
C GLY A 87 -14.98 4.96 -6.76
N ALA A 88 -15.75 3.87 -6.87
CA ALA A 88 -15.27 2.55 -7.29
C ALA A 88 -16.35 1.80 -8.06
N LYS A 89 -16.68 2.27 -9.28
CA LYS A 89 -17.72 1.67 -10.12
C LYS A 89 -17.41 0.23 -10.52
N ASN A 90 -16.16 -0.04 -10.87
CA ASN A 90 -15.65 -1.35 -11.30
C ASN A 90 -14.44 -1.75 -10.42
N PRO A 91 -14.64 -2.05 -9.12
CA PRO A 91 -13.54 -2.47 -8.27
C PRO A 91 -13.01 -3.86 -8.69
N PRO A 92 -11.74 -4.17 -8.41
CA PRO A 92 -11.23 -5.53 -8.59
C PRO A 92 -12.10 -6.55 -7.88
N LEU A 93 -12.36 -7.68 -8.52
CA LEU A 93 -13.19 -8.78 -8.01
C LEU A 93 -14.65 -8.38 -7.67
N LEU A 94 -15.21 -7.44 -8.43
CA LEU A 94 -16.59 -6.99 -8.28
C LEU A 94 -17.57 -8.20 -8.19
N GLY A 95 -18.40 -8.22 -7.15
CA GLY A 95 -19.41 -9.25 -6.91
C GLY A 95 -18.87 -10.60 -6.42
N LYS A 96 -17.55 -10.80 -6.36
CA LYS A 96 -16.96 -12.04 -5.88
C LYS A 96 -16.75 -11.98 -4.36
N LYS A 97 -17.15 -13.03 -3.64
CA LYS A 97 -16.85 -13.17 -2.22
C LYS A 97 -15.34 -13.46 -2.07
N CYS A 98 -14.63 -12.53 -1.45
CA CYS A 98 -13.20 -12.65 -1.14
C CYS A 98 -13.03 -13.12 0.31
N LEU A 99 -12.13 -14.06 0.52
CA LEU A 99 -11.58 -14.41 1.84
C LEU A 99 -10.31 -13.57 2.05
N GLY A 100 -10.05 -13.11 3.27
CA GLY A 100 -8.92 -12.23 3.48
C GLY A 100 -8.74 -11.78 4.92
N LYS A 101 -8.14 -10.59 5.07
CA LYS A 101 -7.81 -10.00 6.37
C LYS A 101 -8.34 -8.58 6.50
N ASP A 102 -8.81 -8.26 7.71
CA ASP A 102 -9.17 -6.91 8.12
C ASP A 102 -8.05 -6.34 9.01
N ILE A 103 -7.36 -5.33 8.51
CA ILE A 103 -6.28 -4.63 9.21
C ILE A 103 -6.72 -3.25 9.73
N SER A 104 -8.00 -2.93 9.66
CA SER A 104 -8.55 -1.66 10.15
C SER A 104 -8.38 -1.48 11.67
N ASN A 105 -8.25 -2.57 12.42
CA ASN A 105 -8.09 -2.55 13.87
C ASN A 105 -6.64 -2.30 14.34
N VAL A 106 -5.65 -2.34 13.43
CA VAL A 106 -4.26 -2.02 13.79
C VAL A 106 -4.16 -0.58 14.26
N SER A 107 -3.55 -0.31 15.41
CA SER A 107 -3.50 1.05 15.94
C SER A 107 -2.67 1.99 15.05
N ASN A 108 -3.10 3.24 14.92
CA ASN A 108 -2.38 4.25 14.12
C ASN A 108 -0.94 4.48 14.60
N LYS A 109 -0.68 4.30 15.91
CA LYS A 109 0.66 4.39 16.49
C LYS A 109 1.58 3.30 15.94
N ILE A 110 1.07 2.06 15.84
CA ILE A 110 1.80 0.93 15.26
C ILE A 110 2.07 1.18 13.77
N ILE A 111 1.06 1.55 12.99
CA ILE A 111 1.20 1.80 11.55
C ILE A 111 2.26 2.88 11.29
N LYS A 112 2.19 4.00 12.00
CA LYS A 112 3.17 5.09 11.86
C LYS A 112 4.60 4.67 12.24
N LYS A 113 4.75 3.84 13.28
CA LYS A 113 6.07 3.34 13.71
C LYS A 113 6.67 2.36 12.70
N GLN A 114 5.86 1.52 12.10
CA GLN A 114 6.29 0.52 11.11
C GLN A 114 6.68 1.15 9.76
N GLY A 115 6.07 2.30 9.39
CA GLY A 115 6.18 2.85 8.05
C GLY A 115 5.61 1.89 7.00
N ILE A 116 6.31 1.69 5.88
CA ILE A 116 5.94 0.69 4.88
C ILE A 116 6.08 -0.70 5.51
N ASN A 117 4.97 -1.43 5.59
CA ASN A 117 4.93 -2.79 6.12
C ASN A 117 4.66 -3.79 4.98
N LEU A 118 5.66 -4.56 4.58
CA LEU A 118 5.56 -5.57 3.54
C LEU A 118 4.98 -6.91 4.04
N GLU A 119 4.79 -7.09 5.34
CA GLU A 119 4.20 -8.32 5.89
C GLU A 119 2.82 -8.60 5.30
N TYR A 120 2.03 -7.57 5.02
CA TYR A 120 0.68 -7.74 4.44
C TYR A 120 0.72 -8.41 3.06
N ILE A 121 1.63 -7.98 2.19
CA ILE A 121 1.72 -8.55 0.85
C ILE A 121 2.40 -9.92 0.85
N ILE A 122 3.39 -10.13 1.71
CA ILE A 122 4.05 -11.43 1.90
C ILE A 122 3.05 -12.45 2.46
N ASP A 123 2.25 -12.07 3.44
CA ASP A 123 1.19 -12.91 3.98
C ASP A 123 0.17 -13.31 2.91
N ALA A 124 -0.30 -12.36 2.11
CA ALA A 124 -1.22 -12.65 1.02
C ALA A 124 -0.59 -13.56 -0.04
N TYR A 125 0.66 -13.32 -0.42
CA TYR A 125 1.42 -14.15 -1.36
C TYR A 125 1.50 -15.61 -0.88
N ASN A 126 1.88 -15.81 0.37
CA ASN A 126 2.00 -17.14 0.98
C ASN A 126 0.63 -17.85 1.07
N ASN A 127 -0.44 -17.13 1.43
CA ASN A 127 -1.79 -17.70 1.53
C ASN A 127 -2.43 -18.00 0.18
N MET A 128 -2.01 -17.33 -0.91
CA MET A 128 -2.42 -17.66 -2.27
C MET A 128 -1.67 -18.87 -2.82
N ASN A 129 -0.38 -18.98 -2.57
CA ASN A 129 0.51 -20.07 -3.00
C ASN A 129 0.42 -20.39 -4.50
N ILE A 130 0.47 -19.35 -5.34
CA ILE A 130 0.37 -19.45 -6.81
C ILE A 130 1.61 -18.90 -7.53
N GLY A 131 2.69 -18.65 -6.78
CA GLY A 131 3.95 -18.16 -7.33
C GLY A 131 3.82 -16.84 -8.06
N GLU A 132 4.51 -16.70 -9.19
CA GLU A 132 4.57 -15.44 -9.96
C GLU A 132 3.20 -14.94 -10.43
N SER A 133 2.21 -15.83 -10.61
CA SER A 133 0.85 -15.44 -11.01
C SER A 133 0.12 -14.55 -10.00
N PHE A 134 0.67 -14.40 -8.81
CA PHE A 134 0.19 -13.45 -7.81
C PHE A 134 0.39 -11.98 -8.23
N PHE A 135 1.47 -11.70 -8.95
CA PHE A 135 1.85 -10.37 -9.37
C PHE A 135 1.37 -10.04 -10.79
N THR A 136 1.03 -8.79 -11.02
CA THR A 136 0.78 -8.25 -12.35
C THR A 136 2.01 -7.46 -12.84
N ASN A 137 2.07 -7.16 -14.14
CA ASN A 137 3.13 -6.33 -14.73
C ASN A 137 3.20 -4.90 -14.12
N PHE A 138 2.21 -4.52 -13.34
CA PHE A 138 2.17 -3.22 -12.68
C PHE A 138 2.94 -3.18 -11.37
N PHE A 139 3.19 -4.33 -10.74
CA PHE A 139 3.87 -4.40 -9.44
C PHE A 139 5.26 -3.74 -9.45
N ASP A 140 6.08 -4.08 -10.42
CA ASP A 140 7.45 -3.56 -10.54
C ASP A 140 7.46 -2.05 -10.78
N LYS A 141 6.42 -1.51 -11.48
CA LYS A 141 6.24 -0.08 -11.67
C LYS A 141 5.85 0.64 -10.37
N LEU A 142 4.98 0.04 -9.57
CA LEU A 142 4.60 0.57 -8.25
C LEU A 142 5.78 0.56 -7.27
N ALA A 143 6.52 -0.54 -7.23
CA ALA A 143 7.68 -0.68 -6.36
C ALA A 143 8.89 0.16 -6.83
N GLY A 144 8.91 0.56 -8.11
CA GLY A 144 10.04 1.24 -8.74
C GLY A 144 11.25 0.35 -9.00
N CYS A 145 11.13 -0.96 -8.76
CA CYS A 145 12.20 -1.94 -8.93
C CYS A 145 11.64 -3.36 -9.03
N LYS A 146 12.42 -4.29 -9.58
CA LYS A 146 12.03 -5.71 -9.70
C LYS A 146 12.40 -6.54 -8.48
N TYR A 147 13.48 -6.17 -7.80
CA TYR A 147 14.06 -7.02 -6.76
C TYR A 147 13.11 -7.28 -5.58
N ILE A 148 12.18 -6.37 -5.27
CA ILE A 148 11.21 -6.58 -4.17
C ILE A 148 10.32 -7.79 -4.49
N ARG A 149 9.79 -7.87 -5.72
CA ARG A 149 8.98 -9.02 -6.17
C ARG A 149 9.81 -10.32 -6.15
N GLU A 150 11.02 -10.27 -6.69
CA GLU A 150 11.92 -11.42 -6.74
C GLU A 150 12.27 -11.92 -5.33
N MET A 151 12.55 -11.02 -4.38
CA MET A 151 12.81 -11.38 -2.98
C MET A 151 11.58 -12.00 -2.31
N ILE A 152 10.36 -11.51 -2.56
CA ILE A 152 9.13 -12.11 -2.03
C ILE A 152 8.96 -13.52 -2.58
N ILE A 153 9.15 -13.73 -3.89
CA ILE A 153 9.05 -15.05 -4.54
C ILE A 153 10.07 -16.03 -3.95
N ASN A 154 11.28 -15.56 -3.63
CA ASN A 154 12.34 -16.35 -3.03
C ASN A 154 12.19 -16.52 -1.51
N GLY A 155 11.07 -16.11 -0.92
CA GLY A 155 10.76 -16.34 0.50
C GLY A 155 11.45 -15.40 1.48
N ALA A 156 11.97 -14.25 1.02
CA ALA A 156 12.57 -13.27 1.91
C ALA A 156 11.53 -12.63 2.85
N SER A 157 11.94 -12.38 4.08
CA SER A 157 11.14 -11.66 5.08
C SER A 157 11.04 -10.17 4.76
N ALA A 158 10.03 -9.50 5.30
CA ALA A 158 9.89 -8.05 5.18
C ALA A 158 11.10 -7.29 5.75
N SER A 159 11.76 -7.82 6.76
CA SER A 159 12.96 -7.23 7.36
C SER A 159 14.17 -7.31 6.43
N GLU A 160 14.39 -8.42 5.76
CA GLU A 160 15.45 -8.59 4.76
C GLU A 160 15.24 -7.66 3.58
N ILE A 161 14.02 -7.58 3.05
CA ILE A 161 13.70 -6.65 1.96
C ILE A 161 13.93 -5.20 2.41
N LYS A 162 13.49 -4.82 3.61
CA LYS A 162 13.73 -3.46 4.16
C LYS A 162 15.22 -3.13 4.33
N ALA A 163 16.06 -4.10 4.62
CA ALA A 163 17.50 -3.89 4.77
C ALA A 163 18.13 -3.40 3.48
N THR A 164 17.62 -3.79 2.31
CA THR A 164 18.21 -3.45 1.00
C THR A 164 18.23 -1.96 0.70
N TRP A 165 17.24 -1.19 1.16
CA TRP A 165 17.16 0.25 0.90
C TRP A 165 17.58 1.14 2.06
N LYS A 166 18.00 0.55 3.19
CA LYS A 166 18.32 1.30 4.43
C LYS A 166 19.40 2.35 4.22
N GLU A 167 20.47 1.98 3.51
CA GLU A 167 21.59 2.91 3.25
C GLU A 167 21.19 4.04 2.30
N ASP A 168 20.46 3.72 1.22
CA ASP A 168 20.03 4.71 0.24
C ASP A 168 19.05 5.72 0.85
N VAL A 169 18.12 5.24 1.69
CA VAL A 169 17.23 6.12 2.47
C VAL A 169 18.03 7.00 3.44
N ALA A 170 19.08 6.47 4.08
CA ALA A 170 19.93 7.26 4.97
C ALA A 170 20.72 8.32 4.21
N LYS A 171 21.26 7.99 3.02
CA LYS A 171 21.93 8.95 2.13
C LYS A 171 20.97 10.03 1.63
N PHE A 172 19.74 9.67 1.28
CA PHE A 172 18.74 10.61 0.79
C PHE A 172 18.29 11.62 1.86
N LYS A 173 18.24 11.23 3.13
CA LYS A 173 17.85 12.09 4.25
C LYS A 173 18.91 13.10 4.66
N LYS A 174 20.17 12.94 4.24
CA LYS A 174 21.26 13.91 4.44
C LYS A 174 21.19 15.04 3.40
#